data_dec1ea42dca734e1cf32ba98ce128846
#
_entry.id   dec1ea42dca734e1cf32ba98ce128846
#
_cell.length_a   1.000
_cell.length_b   1.000
_cell.length_c   1.000
_cell.angle_alpha   90.00
_cell.angle_beta   90.00
_cell.angle_gamma   90.00
#
_symmetry.space_group_name_H-M   'P 1'
#
loop_
_entity.id
_entity.type
_entity.pdbx_description
1 polymer ?
#
loop_
_entity_poly.entity_id
_entity_poly.type
_entity_poly.pdbx_seq_one_letter_code
_entity_poly.pdbx_strand_id
1 'polypeptide(L)'
;NYKSKKTNTPPGLLIVGTPGIGKTTLAKILLREYGYETVEFNASDIRNQKLVKENFKNIIGKISITSLMGVKKKIGIIMDEVDGMSSGDKGGMSELISFINPNKGLRKNKKKPLQYNNPIICISNEDFDKKINDLKKECEVLKFQKPKKSELYDLVIEICDKEKIKLNDEIIFRI
;
A
#
# COMPACT_ATOMS: atom_id res chain seq x y z
N ASN A 1 -15.62 28.84 -1.07
CA ASN A 1 -14.88 28.78 0.19
C ASN A 1 -15.04 27.40 0.84
N TYR A 2 -14.41 26.36 0.26
CA TYR A 2 -14.25 25.09 0.93
C TYR A 2 -13.11 25.24 1.94
N LYS A 3 -13.42 25.58 3.18
CA LYS A 3 -12.50 25.36 4.31
C LYS A 3 -12.31 23.86 4.43
N SER A 4 -11.15 23.34 4.03
CA SER A 4 -10.75 21.96 4.30
C SER A 4 -10.79 21.76 5.82
N LYS A 5 -11.82 21.07 6.32
CA LYS A 5 -11.76 20.45 7.63
C LYS A 5 -10.47 19.61 7.63
N LYS A 6 -9.56 19.88 8.54
CA LYS A 6 -8.46 18.94 8.86
C LYS A 6 -9.14 17.62 9.26
N THR A 7 -9.32 16.74 8.28
CA THR A 7 -9.74 15.39 8.57
C THR A 7 -8.57 14.74 9.30
N ASN A 8 -8.83 14.23 10.48
CA ASN A 8 -7.86 13.50 11.31
C ASN A 8 -7.56 12.11 10.69
N THR A 9 -7.54 12.05 9.37
CA THR A 9 -7.34 10.82 8.60
C THR A 9 -5.85 10.49 8.59
N PRO A 10 -5.46 9.28 8.97
CA PRO A 10 -4.09 8.82 8.89
C PRO A 10 -3.52 9.01 7.47
N PRO A 11 -2.25 9.40 7.34
CA PRO A 11 -1.66 9.72 6.04
C PRO A 11 -1.34 8.51 5.16
N GLY A 12 -1.43 7.29 5.69
CA GLY A 12 -1.18 6.04 4.98
C GLY A 12 -2.32 5.05 5.09
N LEU A 13 -2.35 4.06 4.19
CA LEU A 13 -3.25 2.92 4.23
C LEU A 13 -2.44 1.64 4.44
N LEU A 14 -2.86 0.80 5.39
CA LEU A 14 -2.31 -0.54 5.61
C LEU A 14 -3.37 -1.58 5.30
N ILE A 15 -3.14 -2.42 4.29
CA ILE A 15 -4.00 -3.55 3.92
C ILE A 15 -3.41 -4.82 4.51
N VAL A 16 -4.18 -5.51 5.35
CA VAL A 16 -3.77 -6.73 6.03
C VAL A 16 -4.71 -7.88 5.66
N GLY A 17 -4.16 -9.07 5.45
CA GLY A 17 -4.96 -10.27 5.17
C GLY A 17 -4.11 -11.39 4.60
N THR A 18 -4.67 -12.59 4.51
CA THR A 18 -3.95 -13.77 4.01
C THR A 18 -3.44 -13.57 2.58
N PRO A 19 -2.35 -14.28 2.18
CA PRO A 19 -1.85 -14.19 0.81
C PRO A 19 -2.91 -14.67 -0.21
N GLY A 20 -2.81 -14.16 -1.45
CA GLY A 20 -3.66 -14.61 -2.56
C GLY A 20 -5.08 -14.03 -2.62
N ILE A 21 -5.50 -13.15 -1.69
CA ILE A 21 -6.87 -12.59 -1.65
C ILE A 21 -7.04 -11.26 -2.41
N GLY A 22 -6.06 -10.87 -3.22
CA GLY A 22 -6.18 -9.71 -4.11
C GLY A 22 -5.76 -8.36 -3.50
N LYS A 23 -5.06 -8.30 -2.36
CA LYS A 23 -4.65 -7.04 -1.70
C LYS A 23 -3.87 -6.10 -2.63
N THR A 24 -2.81 -6.61 -3.27
CA THR A 24 -1.97 -5.83 -4.19
C THR A 24 -2.72 -5.41 -5.44
N THR A 25 -3.56 -6.29 -5.96
CA THR A 25 -4.43 -5.99 -7.11
C THR A 25 -5.39 -4.85 -6.80
N LEU A 26 -6.07 -4.89 -5.65
CA LEU A 26 -6.95 -3.81 -5.22
C LEU A 26 -6.20 -2.49 -5.07
N ALA A 27 -5.03 -2.49 -4.43
CA ALA A 27 -4.23 -1.28 -4.26
C ALA A 27 -3.89 -0.63 -5.62
N LYS A 28 -3.51 -1.44 -6.61
CA LYS A 28 -3.23 -0.98 -7.99
C LYS A 28 -4.47 -0.40 -8.68
N ILE A 29 -5.61 -1.07 -8.58
CA ILE A 29 -6.87 -0.61 -9.16
C ILE A 29 -7.27 0.72 -8.55
N LEU A 30 -7.27 0.84 -7.23
CA LEU A 30 -7.64 2.07 -6.52
C LEU A 30 -6.75 3.23 -6.95
N LEU A 31 -5.43 3.08 -6.93
CA LEU A 31 -4.52 4.15 -7.34
C LEU A 31 -4.78 4.58 -8.78
N ARG A 32 -5.00 3.62 -9.70
CA ARG A 32 -5.30 3.89 -11.10
C ARG A 32 -6.62 4.66 -11.27
N GLU A 33 -7.68 4.28 -10.58
CA GLU A 33 -8.99 4.95 -10.64
C GLU A 33 -8.91 6.41 -10.17
N TYR A 34 -8.08 6.69 -9.16
CA TYR A 34 -7.84 8.06 -8.69
C TYR A 34 -6.78 8.82 -9.51
N GLY A 35 -6.34 8.26 -10.64
CA GLY A 35 -5.42 8.90 -11.57
C GLY A 35 -3.96 8.95 -11.09
N TYR A 36 -3.56 8.01 -10.23
CA TYR A 36 -2.18 7.86 -9.81
C TYR A 36 -1.44 6.84 -10.67
N GLU A 37 -0.23 7.20 -11.07
CA GLU A 37 0.75 6.25 -11.60
C GLU A 37 1.35 5.46 -10.43
N THR A 38 1.34 4.14 -10.50
CA THR A 38 1.73 3.26 -9.39
C THR A 38 3.21 2.93 -9.44
N VAL A 39 3.91 3.10 -8.32
CA VAL A 39 5.26 2.58 -8.10
C VAL A 39 5.20 1.56 -6.97
N GLU A 40 5.60 0.33 -7.27
CA GLU A 40 5.55 -0.81 -6.37
C GLU A 40 6.95 -1.19 -5.90
N PHE A 41 7.07 -1.44 -4.61
CA PHE A 41 8.26 -1.97 -3.97
C PHE A 41 7.89 -3.20 -3.17
N ASN A 42 8.70 -4.25 -3.29
CA ASN A 42 8.68 -5.34 -2.34
C ASN A 42 9.52 -4.95 -1.11
N ALA A 43 8.87 -4.82 0.04
CA ALA A 43 9.54 -4.39 1.26
C ALA A 43 10.55 -5.43 1.77
N SER A 44 10.39 -6.72 1.41
CA SER A 44 11.36 -7.78 1.71
C SER A 44 12.73 -7.53 1.06
N ASP A 45 12.75 -6.86 -0.10
CA ASP A 45 13.98 -6.52 -0.82
C ASP A 45 14.65 -5.25 -0.27
N ILE A 46 13.90 -4.44 0.48
CA ILE A 46 14.35 -3.11 0.94
C ILE A 46 14.40 -3.06 2.48
N ARG A 47 15.18 -3.92 3.08
CA ARG A 47 15.20 -4.11 4.55
C ARG A 47 15.98 -3.06 5.33
N ASN A 48 16.75 -2.19 4.67
CA ASN A 48 17.55 -1.20 5.38
C ASN A 48 17.10 0.24 5.12
N GLN A 49 17.33 1.10 6.12
CA GLN A 49 16.97 2.52 6.10
C GLN A 49 17.51 3.26 4.87
N LYS A 50 18.73 2.94 4.42
CA LYS A 50 19.37 3.62 3.31
C LYS A 50 18.64 3.36 1.99
N LEU A 51 18.28 2.10 1.72
CA LEU A 51 17.54 1.71 0.50
C LEU A 51 16.13 2.32 0.48
N VAL A 52 15.42 2.32 1.61
CA VAL A 52 14.11 2.99 1.70
C VAL A 52 14.27 4.48 1.34
N LYS A 53 15.23 5.17 1.95
CA LYS A 53 15.51 6.59 1.67
C LYS A 53 15.83 6.87 0.21
N GLU A 54 16.70 6.06 -0.40
CA GLU A 54 17.12 6.23 -1.78
C GLU A 54 15.95 6.03 -2.74
N ASN A 55 15.15 5.00 -2.55
CA ASN A 55 13.98 4.73 -3.37
C ASN A 55 12.95 5.86 -3.29
N PHE A 56 12.62 6.34 -2.09
CA PHE A 56 11.70 7.46 -1.95
C PHE A 56 12.27 8.75 -2.56
N LYS A 57 13.56 9.06 -2.36
CA LYS A 57 14.19 10.23 -3.00
C LYS A 57 14.17 10.16 -4.53
N ASN A 58 14.39 8.98 -5.09
CA ASN A 58 14.35 8.78 -6.54
C ASN A 58 12.95 9.05 -7.12
N ILE A 59 11.90 8.61 -6.42
CA ILE A 59 10.51 8.92 -6.82
C ILE A 59 10.28 10.41 -6.83
N ILE A 60 10.70 11.11 -5.77
CA ILE A 60 10.53 12.56 -5.65
C ILE A 60 11.33 13.28 -6.72
N GLY A 61 12.55 12.87 -6.97
CA GLY A 61 13.37 13.43 -8.04
C GLY A 61 12.69 13.32 -9.41
N LYS A 62 12.12 12.16 -9.73
CA LYS A 62 11.35 11.95 -10.96
C LYS A 62 10.11 12.84 -11.03
N ILE A 63 9.35 12.98 -9.95
CA ILE A 63 8.18 13.87 -9.88
C ILE A 63 8.59 15.32 -10.12
N SER A 64 9.70 15.76 -9.53
CA SER A 64 10.21 17.12 -9.68
C SER A 64 10.58 17.43 -11.13
N ILE A 65 11.28 16.53 -11.82
CA ILE A 65 11.69 16.68 -13.21
C ILE A 65 10.47 16.70 -14.15
N THR A 66 9.53 15.78 -13.98
CA THR A 66 8.31 15.76 -14.82
C THR A 66 7.43 16.98 -14.58
N SER A 67 7.39 17.51 -13.37
CA SER A 67 6.68 18.75 -13.04
C SER A 67 7.33 19.98 -13.72
N LEU A 68 8.65 20.02 -13.80
CA LEU A 68 9.36 21.07 -14.54
C LEU A 68 9.09 21.01 -16.05
N MET A 69 8.82 19.82 -16.59
CA MET A 69 8.42 19.62 -17.98
C MET A 69 6.92 19.86 -18.24
N GLY A 70 6.18 20.39 -17.25
CA GLY A 70 4.75 20.69 -17.36
C GLY A 70 3.81 19.48 -17.21
N VAL A 71 4.34 18.29 -16.99
CA VAL A 71 3.55 17.07 -16.80
C VAL A 71 3.37 16.80 -15.31
N LYS A 72 2.21 17.14 -14.77
CA LYS A 72 1.85 16.81 -13.36
C LYS A 72 1.42 15.34 -13.23
N LYS A 73 2.39 14.44 -13.11
CA LYS A 73 2.09 13.03 -12.80
C LYS A 73 1.85 12.89 -11.30
N LYS A 74 0.72 12.31 -10.94
CA LYS A 74 0.44 11.88 -9.56
C LYS A 74 1.00 10.48 -9.38
N ILE A 75 1.84 10.27 -8.38
CA ILE A 75 2.43 8.96 -8.09
C ILE A 75 1.84 8.42 -6.79
N GLY A 76 1.36 7.17 -6.82
CA GLY A 76 1.00 6.40 -5.64
C GLY A 76 2.04 5.31 -5.38
N ILE A 77 2.38 5.09 -4.13
CA ILE A 77 3.41 4.14 -3.71
C ILE A 77 2.73 2.92 -3.07
N ILE A 78 3.09 1.73 -3.53
CA ILE A 78 2.73 0.46 -2.89
C ILE A 78 4.00 -0.14 -2.28
N MET A 79 3.93 -0.41 -0.98
CA MET A 79 4.95 -1.17 -0.24
C MET A 79 4.36 -2.54 0.09
N ASP A 80 4.69 -3.55 -0.73
CA ASP A 80 4.19 -4.90 -0.54
C ASP A 80 5.09 -5.71 0.41
N GLU A 81 4.52 -6.69 1.10
CA GLU A 81 5.21 -7.57 2.06
C GLU A 81 5.97 -6.83 3.18
N VAL A 82 5.34 -5.78 3.75
CA VAL A 82 5.99 -5.00 4.82
C VAL A 82 6.29 -5.82 6.10
N ASP A 83 5.62 -6.96 6.28
CA ASP A 83 5.95 -7.96 7.30
C ASP A 83 7.37 -8.52 7.11
N GLY A 84 7.85 -8.65 5.89
CA GLY A 84 9.23 -9.06 5.59
C GLY A 84 10.32 -8.10 6.09
N MET A 85 9.98 -6.82 6.35
CA MET A 85 10.90 -5.85 6.95
C MET A 85 11.11 -6.07 8.45
N SER A 86 10.28 -6.86 9.11
CA SER A 86 10.30 -7.02 10.57
C SER A 86 11.47 -7.85 11.06
N SER A 87 11.92 -8.84 10.29
CA SER A 87 13.03 -9.72 10.64
C SER A 87 14.40 -9.15 10.21
N GLY A 88 15.22 -8.74 11.18
CA GLY A 88 16.58 -8.24 10.92
C GLY A 88 16.67 -6.80 10.40
N ASP A 89 15.62 -6.02 10.58
CA ASP A 89 15.52 -4.66 10.12
C ASP A 89 16.56 -3.71 10.74
N LYS A 90 17.32 -3.04 9.90
CA LYS A 90 18.25 -1.97 10.25
C LYS A 90 17.63 -0.58 10.13
N GLY A 91 16.38 -0.41 10.58
CA GLY A 91 15.66 0.87 10.59
C GLY A 91 14.78 1.15 9.38
N GLY A 92 14.57 0.18 8.48
CA GLY A 92 13.74 0.34 7.28
C GLY A 92 12.28 0.67 7.61
N MET A 93 11.66 -0.05 8.55
CA MET A 93 10.31 0.21 9.01
C MET A 93 10.16 1.60 9.63
N SER A 94 11.12 2.01 10.47
CA SER A 94 11.11 3.34 11.10
C SER A 94 11.21 4.46 10.07
N GLU A 95 11.98 4.22 9.01
CA GLU A 95 12.11 5.17 7.91
C GLU A 95 10.83 5.24 7.08
N LEU A 96 10.20 4.11 6.76
CA LEU A 96 8.90 4.05 6.08
C LEU A 96 7.85 4.84 6.87
N ILE A 97 7.77 4.63 8.17
CA ILE A 97 6.87 5.38 9.06
C ILE A 97 7.17 6.88 9.01
N SER A 98 8.43 7.28 8.92
CA SER A 98 8.81 8.70 8.80
C SER A 98 8.38 9.35 7.48
N PHE A 99 8.25 8.57 6.40
CA PHE A 99 7.68 9.05 5.14
C PHE A 99 6.16 9.12 5.18
N ILE A 100 5.50 8.16 5.82
CA ILE A 100 4.04 8.16 6.00
C ILE A 100 3.62 9.33 6.89
N ASN A 101 4.28 9.52 8.04
CA ASN A 101 4.01 10.62 8.96
C ASN A 101 5.28 11.45 9.24
N PRO A 102 5.60 12.43 8.40
CA PRO A 102 6.80 13.25 8.55
C PRO A 102 6.84 14.08 9.84
N ASN A 103 5.72 14.28 10.49
CA ASN A 103 5.61 15.05 11.72
C ASN A 103 5.94 14.21 12.98
N LYS A 104 6.01 12.89 12.86
CA LYS A 104 6.33 11.99 13.96
C LYS A 104 7.81 12.14 14.36
N GLY A 105 8.04 12.51 15.59
CA GLY A 105 9.40 12.59 16.16
C GLY A 105 10.19 13.85 15.84
N LEU A 106 9.58 14.88 15.25
CA LEU A 106 10.23 16.17 15.08
C LEU A 106 10.46 16.83 16.42
N ARG A 107 11.71 16.86 16.88
CA ARG A 107 12.14 17.80 17.91
C ARG A 107 12.01 19.22 17.32
N LYS A 108 11.53 20.18 18.16
CA LYS A 108 11.16 21.57 17.79
C LYS A 108 12.16 22.36 16.93
N ASN A 109 13.39 21.85 16.73
CA ASN A 109 14.50 22.58 16.06
C ASN A 109 15.03 21.91 14.78
N LYS A 110 14.36 20.92 14.17
CA LYS A 110 14.79 20.35 12.88
C LYS A 110 13.99 20.96 11.74
N LYS A 111 14.68 21.22 10.62
CA LYS A 111 14.07 21.66 9.34
C LYS A 111 12.84 20.79 9.04
N LYS A 112 11.72 21.43 8.64
CA LYS A 112 10.51 20.72 8.22
C LYS A 112 10.90 19.62 7.23
N PRO A 113 10.51 18.36 7.48
CA PRO A 113 10.78 17.29 6.51
C PRO A 113 10.08 17.63 5.20
N LEU A 114 10.60 17.09 4.11
CA LEU A 114 9.94 17.16 2.81
C LEU A 114 8.54 16.56 2.96
N GLN A 115 7.53 17.37 2.70
CA GLN A 115 6.14 16.94 2.80
C GLN A 115 5.80 16.16 1.54
N TYR A 116 5.64 14.85 1.71
CA TYR A 116 5.18 13.97 0.64
C TYR A 116 3.65 13.97 0.61
N ASN A 117 3.09 14.39 -0.50
CA ASN A 117 1.64 14.36 -0.71
C ASN A 117 1.21 13.12 -1.53
N ASN A 118 2.09 12.15 -1.66
CA ASN A 118 1.80 10.93 -2.40
C ASN A 118 1.13 9.91 -1.49
N PRO A 119 0.04 9.25 -1.91
CA PRO A 119 -0.55 8.16 -1.15
C PRO A 119 0.44 7.00 -1.04
N ILE A 120 0.57 6.47 0.17
CA ILE A 120 1.39 5.29 0.46
C ILE A 120 0.45 4.20 0.95
N ILE A 121 0.44 3.07 0.24
CA ILE A 121 -0.32 1.88 0.60
C ILE A 121 0.68 0.79 1.00
N CYS A 122 0.59 0.35 2.24
CA CYS A 122 1.36 -0.76 2.78
C CYS A 122 0.53 -2.03 2.75
N ILE A 123 1.12 -3.17 2.43
CA ILE A 123 0.46 -4.46 2.36
C ILE A 123 1.22 -5.45 3.22
N SER A 124 0.48 -6.18 4.08
CA SER A 124 1.02 -7.20 4.97
C SER A 124 0.20 -8.47 4.88
N ASN A 125 0.86 -9.62 5.00
CA ASN A 125 0.21 -10.91 5.13
C ASN A 125 -0.08 -11.26 6.60
N GLU A 126 0.68 -10.70 7.53
CA GLU A 126 0.57 -10.95 8.96
C GLU A 126 0.08 -9.71 9.73
N ASP A 127 -0.72 -9.97 10.78
CA ASP A 127 -1.33 -8.92 11.61
C ASP A 127 -0.66 -8.78 12.98
N PHE A 128 0.22 -9.71 13.38
CA PHE A 128 0.64 -9.89 14.78
C PHE A 128 2.06 -9.37 15.11
N ASP A 129 2.84 -8.95 14.12
CA ASP A 129 4.20 -8.47 14.38
C ASP A 129 4.16 -7.11 15.12
N LYS A 130 5.06 -6.96 16.09
CA LYS A 130 5.21 -5.74 16.89
C LYS A 130 5.48 -4.49 16.04
N LYS A 131 6.26 -4.62 14.96
CA LYS A 131 6.59 -3.52 14.05
C LYS A 131 5.42 -3.14 13.16
N ILE A 132 4.60 -4.12 12.75
CA ILE A 132 3.33 -3.87 12.07
C ILE A 132 2.39 -3.07 12.97
N ASN A 133 2.39 -3.33 14.27
CA ASN A 133 1.61 -2.54 15.24
C ASN A 133 2.04 -1.07 15.31
N ASP A 134 3.32 -0.76 15.09
CA ASP A 134 3.76 0.63 15.01
C ASP A 134 3.33 1.30 13.69
N LEU A 135 3.30 0.56 12.59
CA LEU A 135 2.76 1.03 11.31
C LEU A 135 1.24 1.27 11.38
N LYS A 136 0.50 0.39 12.06
CA LYS A 136 -0.96 0.54 12.29
C LYS A 136 -1.34 1.84 12.99
N LYS A 137 -0.49 2.38 13.83
CA LYS A 137 -0.74 3.65 14.54
C LYS A 137 -0.69 4.86 13.59
N GLU A 138 -0.05 4.70 12.44
CA GLU A 138 0.20 5.77 11.47
C GLU A 138 -0.61 5.60 10.18
N CYS A 139 -1.33 4.49 10.04
CA CYS A 139 -2.11 4.16 8.85
C CYS A 139 -3.57 3.89 9.21
N GLU A 140 -4.47 4.17 8.27
CA GLU A 140 -5.79 3.53 8.28
C GLU A 140 -5.60 2.04 7.97
N VAL A 141 -6.29 1.17 8.72
CA VAL A 141 -6.12 -0.28 8.60
C VAL A 141 -7.33 -0.90 7.94
N LEU A 142 -7.12 -1.51 6.78
CA LEU A 142 -8.11 -2.27 6.05
C LEU A 142 -7.81 -3.77 6.17
N LYS A 143 -8.68 -4.51 6.85
CA LYS A 143 -8.53 -5.96 7.02
C LYS A 143 -9.33 -6.71 5.97
N PHE A 144 -8.63 -7.50 5.17
CA PHE A 144 -9.22 -8.43 4.22
C PHE A 144 -9.48 -9.78 4.89
N GLN A 145 -10.70 -10.25 4.77
CA GLN A 145 -11.07 -11.60 5.18
C GLN A 145 -11.02 -12.55 3.97
N LYS A 146 -10.80 -13.80 4.24
CA LYS A 146 -10.96 -14.84 3.20
C LYS A 146 -12.39 -14.81 2.68
N PRO A 147 -12.60 -14.86 1.37
CA PRO A 147 -13.94 -14.98 0.82
C PRO A 147 -14.61 -16.28 1.30
N LYS A 148 -15.92 -16.23 1.46
CA LYS A 148 -16.71 -17.42 1.75
C LYS A 148 -16.77 -18.32 0.52
N LYS A 149 -17.01 -19.61 0.72
CA LYS A 149 -17.17 -20.56 -0.40
C LYS A 149 -18.28 -20.15 -1.37
N SER A 150 -19.40 -19.61 -0.86
CA SER A 150 -20.47 -19.08 -1.71
C SER A 150 -20.02 -17.92 -2.60
N GLU A 151 -19.25 -17.01 -2.06
CA GLU A 151 -18.72 -15.85 -2.83
C GLU A 151 -17.73 -16.29 -3.93
N LEU A 152 -16.92 -17.32 -3.62
CA LEU A 152 -16.03 -17.93 -4.62
C LEU A 152 -16.81 -18.65 -5.71
N TYR A 153 -17.86 -19.38 -5.33
CA TYR A 153 -18.75 -20.05 -6.25
C TYR A 153 -19.40 -19.06 -7.22
N ASP A 154 -20.00 -17.99 -6.69
CA ASP A 154 -20.66 -16.98 -7.51
C ASP A 154 -19.67 -16.32 -8.49
N LEU A 155 -18.44 -16.03 -8.03
CA LEU A 155 -17.39 -15.46 -8.86
C LEU A 155 -16.96 -16.41 -9.98
N VAL A 156 -16.81 -17.71 -9.68
CA VAL A 156 -16.44 -18.71 -10.70
C VAL A 156 -17.52 -18.83 -11.75
N ILE A 157 -18.81 -18.88 -11.37
CA ILE A 157 -19.92 -18.88 -12.31
C ILE A 157 -19.89 -17.65 -13.19
N GLU A 158 -19.74 -16.46 -12.61
CA GLU A 158 -19.69 -15.21 -13.38
C GLU A 158 -18.54 -15.20 -14.41
N ILE A 159 -17.36 -15.69 -14.03
CA ILE A 159 -16.22 -15.80 -14.95
C ILE A 159 -16.52 -16.79 -16.06
N CYS A 160 -17.06 -17.97 -15.73
CA CYS A 160 -17.34 -18.98 -16.72
C CYS A 160 -18.41 -18.54 -17.73
N ASP A 161 -19.42 -17.82 -17.27
CA ASP A 161 -20.44 -17.25 -18.13
C ASP A 161 -19.83 -16.20 -19.10
N LYS A 162 -18.96 -15.34 -18.62
CA LYS A 162 -18.27 -14.33 -19.44
C LYS A 162 -17.34 -14.96 -20.48
N GLU A 163 -16.61 -16.00 -20.07
CA GLU A 163 -15.68 -16.72 -20.93
C GLU A 163 -16.36 -17.81 -21.77
N LYS A 164 -17.69 -18.00 -21.64
CA LYS A 164 -18.49 -19.03 -22.33
C LYS A 164 -18.00 -20.46 -22.07
N ILE A 165 -17.50 -20.70 -20.87
CA ILE A 165 -17.05 -22.02 -20.42
C ILE A 165 -18.23 -22.75 -19.79
N LYS A 166 -18.55 -23.94 -20.31
CA LYS A 166 -19.56 -24.82 -19.68
C LYS A 166 -18.89 -25.55 -18.51
N LEU A 167 -19.32 -25.24 -17.30
CA LEU A 167 -18.92 -25.99 -16.11
C LEU A 167 -19.75 -27.26 -15.99
N ASN A 168 -19.06 -28.35 -15.62
CA ASN A 168 -19.73 -29.58 -15.18
C ASN A 168 -19.99 -29.48 -13.67
N ASP A 169 -21.18 -29.89 -13.21
CA ASP A 169 -21.60 -29.79 -11.81
C ASP A 169 -20.61 -30.49 -10.85
N GLU A 170 -19.94 -31.55 -11.28
CA GLU A 170 -18.91 -32.22 -10.48
C GLU A 170 -17.68 -31.35 -10.17
N ILE A 171 -17.34 -30.41 -11.05
CA ILE A 171 -16.20 -29.51 -10.85
C ILE A 171 -16.57 -28.43 -9.85
N ILE A 172 -17.80 -27.97 -9.87
CA ILE A 172 -18.34 -26.93 -9.01
C ILE A 172 -18.33 -27.36 -7.53
N PHE A 173 -18.64 -28.65 -7.28
CA PHE A 173 -18.65 -29.21 -5.91
C PHE A 173 -17.24 -29.36 -5.28
N ARG A 174 -16.16 -29.24 -6.06
CA ARG A 174 -14.77 -29.40 -5.58
C ARG A 174 -14.09 -28.08 -5.21
N ILE A 175 -14.71 -26.95 -5.51
CA ILE A 175 -14.27 -25.60 -5.14
C ILE A 175 -14.85 -25.22 -3.78
#